data_2a0f66e0d85fddb83ac6f4e19bfc7b78
#
_entry.id   2a0f66e0d85fddb83ac6f4e19bfc7b78
#
_cell.length_a   1.000
_cell.length_b   1.000
_cell.length_c   1.000
_cell.angle_alpha   90.00
_cell.angle_beta   90.00
_cell.angle_gamma   90.00
#
_symmetry.space_group_name_H-M   'P 1'
#
loop_
_entity.id
_entity.type
_entity.pdbx_description
1 polymer ?
#
loop_
_entity_poly.entity_id
_entity_poly.type
_entity_poly.pdbx_seq_one_letter_code
_entity_poly.pdbx_strand_id
1 'polypeptide(L)'
;YLSLLREPIVKADYATANTLIEKLDKYQRLHAGGTLPSPTAERAERLTNAIPFATVLFIVNLTVGLLALLYTIRRLVRRHDAPRTDRLVRRATLGLLLLSFAALTLCEVLRWIVAGRAPVANGYETMLLIAWFTLLFAFVAGRRFPIALPFGALISGFFLLVSHLALMDPRITPLMPVLGSPLLSLHVSVIMMAYALLSLTFICALTALLLAAIGRRDPERTAERMDALRLLSLLFLYPALVTLGVGIFVGAIWANVSWGTYWSWDPKETWALITFMVYAVVVH
;
A
#
# COMPACT_ATOMS: atom_id res chain seq x y z
N TYR A 1 13.32 -10.99 -38.67
CA TYR A 1 12.29 -11.90 -38.15
C TYR A 1 10.91 -11.22 -38.00
N LEU A 2 10.81 -10.03 -37.38
CA LEU A 2 9.53 -9.33 -37.23
C LEU A 2 8.87 -8.97 -38.55
N SER A 3 9.64 -8.63 -39.59
CA SER A 3 9.12 -8.38 -40.93
C SER A 3 8.58 -9.67 -41.62
N LEU A 4 9.15 -10.82 -41.29
CA LEU A 4 8.70 -12.12 -41.80
C LEU A 4 7.40 -12.61 -41.16
N LEU A 5 7.06 -12.14 -39.95
CA LEU A 5 5.81 -12.48 -39.26
C LEU A 5 4.58 -11.76 -39.84
N ARG A 6 4.78 -10.62 -40.50
CA ARG A 6 3.69 -9.80 -41.02
C ARG A 6 2.85 -10.55 -42.05
N GLU A 7 3.49 -11.23 -43.00
CA GLU A 7 2.80 -11.91 -44.11
C GLU A 7 1.92 -13.09 -43.64
N PRO A 8 2.43 -14.03 -42.81
CA PRO A 8 1.61 -15.10 -42.26
C PRO A 8 0.44 -14.61 -41.43
N ILE A 9 0.66 -13.54 -40.61
CA ILE A 9 -0.42 -12.98 -39.78
C ILE A 9 -1.52 -12.36 -40.63
N VAL A 10 -1.17 -11.58 -41.66
CA VAL A 10 -2.13 -10.98 -42.60
C VAL A 10 -2.92 -12.04 -43.37
N LYS A 11 -2.28 -13.15 -43.71
CA LYS A 11 -2.89 -14.31 -44.43
C LYS A 11 -3.62 -15.28 -43.50
N ALA A 12 -3.67 -14.99 -42.16
CA ALA A 12 -4.20 -15.91 -41.14
C ALA A 12 -3.57 -17.30 -41.12
N ASP A 13 -2.33 -17.43 -41.62
CA ASP A 13 -1.54 -18.65 -41.54
C ASP A 13 -0.80 -18.73 -40.20
N TYR A 14 -1.55 -19.10 -39.17
CA TYR A 14 -1.03 -19.19 -37.80
C TYR A 14 -0.03 -20.34 -37.63
N ALA A 15 -0.05 -21.37 -38.48
CA ALA A 15 0.91 -22.47 -38.39
C ALA A 15 2.32 -21.99 -38.75
N THR A 16 2.46 -21.27 -39.88
CA THR A 16 3.74 -20.64 -40.26
C THR A 16 4.18 -19.56 -39.27
N ALA A 17 3.25 -18.72 -38.79
CA ALA A 17 3.55 -17.72 -37.80
C ALA A 17 4.10 -18.33 -36.49
N ASN A 18 3.49 -19.40 -35.97
CA ASN A 18 3.94 -20.08 -34.76
C ASN A 18 5.34 -20.72 -34.97
N THR A 19 5.58 -21.33 -36.10
CA THR A 19 6.90 -21.90 -36.43
C THR A 19 8.01 -20.82 -36.45
N LEU A 20 7.69 -19.63 -36.95
CA LEU A 20 8.64 -18.50 -36.95
C LEU A 20 8.88 -17.97 -35.54
N ILE A 21 7.85 -17.91 -34.70
CA ILE A 21 7.95 -17.51 -33.28
C ILE A 21 8.81 -18.51 -32.51
N GLU A 22 8.59 -19.81 -32.68
CA GLU A 22 9.40 -20.85 -32.03
C GLU A 22 10.90 -20.79 -32.45
N LYS A 23 11.17 -20.54 -33.72
CA LYS A 23 12.54 -20.33 -34.20
C LYS A 23 13.17 -19.08 -33.61
N LEU A 24 12.39 -18.00 -33.44
CA LEU A 24 12.84 -16.77 -32.80
C LEU A 24 13.14 -16.99 -31.31
N ASP A 25 12.27 -17.67 -30.59
CA ASP A 25 12.46 -18.01 -29.16
C ASP A 25 13.74 -18.86 -28.99
N LYS A 26 13.91 -19.88 -29.84
CA LYS A 26 15.11 -20.70 -29.79
C LYS A 26 16.38 -19.89 -30.06
N TYR A 27 16.34 -18.99 -31.03
CA TYR A 27 17.47 -18.11 -31.35
C TYR A 27 17.79 -17.18 -30.17
N GLN A 28 16.78 -16.56 -29.58
CA GLN A 28 16.95 -15.69 -28.40
C GLN A 28 17.56 -16.45 -27.22
N ARG A 29 17.07 -17.66 -26.91
CA ARG A 29 17.63 -18.50 -25.83
C ARG A 29 19.06 -18.90 -26.04
N LEU A 30 19.46 -19.13 -27.28
CA LEU A 30 20.83 -19.51 -27.62
C LEU A 30 21.81 -18.32 -27.52
N HIS A 31 21.37 -17.11 -27.82
CA HIS A 31 22.27 -15.94 -27.96
C HIS A 31 22.14 -14.93 -26.81
N ALA A 32 21.13 -15.04 -25.97
CA ALA A 32 20.87 -14.06 -24.90
C ALA A 32 21.79 -14.18 -23.69
N GLY A 33 22.62 -15.24 -23.61
CA GLY A 33 23.64 -15.34 -22.54
C GLY A 33 23.15 -15.17 -21.12
N GLY A 34 21.92 -15.57 -20.81
CA GLY A 34 21.32 -15.41 -19.46
C GLY A 34 20.59 -14.08 -19.20
N THR A 35 20.49 -13.20 -20.21
CA THR A 35 19.76 -11.93 -20.09
C THR A 35 18.24 -12.07 -20.22
N LEU A 36 17.76 -13.23 -20.70
CA LEU A 36 16.31 -13.49 -20.77
C LEU A 36 15.71 -13.70 -19.39
N PRO A 37 14.51 -13.15 -19.14
CA PRO A 37 13.80 -13.38 -17.89
C PRO A 37 13.45 -14.87 -17.75
N SER A 38 13.38 -15.33 -16.50
CA SER A 38 12.95 -16.70 -16.22
C SER A 38 11.48 -16.89 -16.63
N PRO A 39 11.05 -18.13 -16.98
CA PRO A 39 9.66 -18.41 -17.32
C PRO A 39 8.68 -18.03 -16.18
N THR A 40 9.14 -18.06 -14.95
CA THR A 40 8.37 -17.61 -13.78
C THR A 40 8.19 -16.09 -13.75
N ALA A 41 9.25 -15.33 -14.04
CA ALA A 41 9.18 -13.87 -14.12
C ALA A 41 8.28 -13.42 -15.29
N GLU A 42 8.35 -14.08 -16.44
CA GLU A 42 7.49 -13.80 -17.58
C GLU A 42 6.00 -14.03 -17.27
N ARG A 43 5.66 -15.15 -16.60
CA ARG A 43 4.29 -15.43 -16.18
C ARG A 43 3.80 -14.41 -15.14
N ALA A 44 4.65 -14.04 -14.19
CA ALA A 44 4.34 -13.05 -13.17
C ALA A 44 4.08 -11.68 -13.81
N GLU A 45 4.88 -11.27 -14.79
CA GLU A 45 4.72 -10.02 -15.53
C GLU A 45 3.40 -10.00 -16.32
N ARG A 46 3.09 -11.07 -17.05
CA ARG A 46 1.81 -11.21 -17.76
C ARG A 46 0.62 -11.06 -16.82
N LEU A 47 0.68 -11.68 -15.64
CA LEU A 47 -0.39 -11.60 -14.65
C LEU A 47 -0.51 -10.19 -14.05
N THR A 48 0.62 -9.55 -13.74
CA THR A 48 0.66 -8.17 -13.23
C THR A 48 0.07 -7.17 -14.24
N ASN A 49 0.36 -7.36 -15.54
CA ASN A 49 -0.13 -6.49 -16.60
C ASN A 49 -1.60 -6.77 -16.97
N ALA A 50 -2.08 -8.00 -16.78
CA ALA A 50 -3.47 -8.37 -17.07
C ALA A 50 -4.47 -7.84 -16.03
N ILE A 51 -4.04 -7.67 -14.78
CA ILE A 51 -4.92 -7.28 -13.66
C ILE A 51 -4.56 -5.86 -13.20
N PRO A 52 -5.48 -4.88 -13.34
CA PRO A 52 -5.25 -3.54 -12.83
C PRO A 52 -5.47 -3.49 -11.30
N PHE A 53 -4.56 -4.12 -10.53
CA PHE A 53 -4.68 -4.29 -9.08
C PHE A 53 -5.00 -2.99 -8.34
N ALA A 54 -4.23 -1.93 -8.57
CA ALA A 54 -4.44 -0.65 -7.87
C ALA A 54 -5.85 -0.10 -8.13
N THR A 55 -6.31 -0.15 -9.40
CA THR A 55 -7.63 0.37 -9.81
C THR A 55 -8.77 -0.40 -9.17
N VAL A 56 -8.73 -1.73 -9.21
CA VAL A 56 -9.79 -2.56 -8.62
C VAL A 56 -9.80 -2.42 -7.10
N LEU A 57 -8.61 -2.45 -6.48
CA LEU A 57 -8.52 -2.45 -5.03
C LEU A 57 -8.83 -1.08 -4.41
N PHE A 58 -8.52 0.06 -5.08
CA PHE A 58 -8.94 1.35 -4.52
C PHE A 58 -10.46 1.48 -4.52
N ILE A 59 -11.14 1.05 -5.59
CA ILE A 59 -12.62 1.09 -5.66
C ILE A 59 -13.21 0.24 -4.54
N VAL A 60 -12.73 -1.01 -4.38
CA VAL A 60 -13.23 -1.92 -3.35
C VAL A 60 -12.97 -1.34 -1.95
N ASN A 61 -11.73 -0.94 -1.64
CA ASN A 61 -11.35 -0.50 -0.31
C ASN A 61 -12.04 0.82 0.08
N LEU A 62 -12.12 1.81 -0.83
CA LEU A 62 -12.86 3.05 -0.56
C LEU A 62 -14.34 2.80 -0.36
N THR A 63 -14.97 2.00 -1.22
CA THR A 63 -16.41 1.71 -1.12
C THR A 63 -16.72 0.97 0.17
N VAL A 64 -16.00 -0.12 0.45
CA VAL A 64 -16.18 -0.91 1.68
C VAL A 64 -15.90 -0.06 2.92
N GLY A 65 -14.82 0.71 2.91
CA GLY A 65 -14.43 1.58 4.00
C GLY A 65 -15.47 2.66 4.29
N LEU A 66 -15.94 3.34 3.24
CA LEU A 66 -16.95 4.40 3.37
C LEU A 66 -18.28 3.84 3.88
N LEU A 67 -18.77 2.76 3.29
CA LEU A 67 -20.04 2.14 3.72
C LEU A 67 -19.97 1.63 5.16
N ALA A 68 -18.87 0.96 5.52
CA ALA A 68 -18.66 0.46 6.88
C ALA A 68 -18.51 1.60 7.90
N LEU A 69 -17.83 2.69 7.54
CA LEU A 69 -17.70 3.87 8.40
C LEU A 69 -19.04 4.58 8.58
N LEU A 70 -19.77 4.85 7.50
CA LEU A 70 -21.10 5.45 7.56
C LEU A 70 -22.08 4.61 8.38
N TYR A 71 -22.05 3.29 8.19
CA TYR A 71 -22.83 2.37 9.05
C TYR A 71 -22.45 2.50 10.52
N THR A 72 -21.16 2.53 10.83
CA THR A 72 -20.65 2.68 12.19
C THR A 72 -21.08 4.00 12.81
N ILE A 73 -20.91 5.12 12.10
CA ILE A 73 -21.34 6.46 12.56
C ILE A 73 -22.87 6.49 12.76
N ARG A 74 -23.64 5.98 11.78
CA ARG A 74 -25.11 5.93 11.90
C ARG A 74 -25.57 5.14 13.14
N ARG A 75 -24.94 3.99 13.40
CA ARG A 75 -25.19 3.18 14.61
C ARG A 75 -24.86 3.95 15.88
N LEU A 76 -23.73 4.67 15.87
CA LEU A 76 -23.29 5.49 16.98
C LEU A 76 -24.31 6.61 17.32
N VAL A 77 -24.96 7.18 16.30
CA VAL A 77 -25.92 8.29 16.46
C VAL A 77 -27.32 7.79 16.80
N ARG A 78 -27.79 6.68 16.20
CA ARG A 78 -29.22 6.27 16.24
C ARG A 78 -29.64 5.36 17.40
N ARG A 79 -28.77 4.99 18.33
CA ARG A 79 -29.08 4.11 19.48
C ARG A 79 -29.75 2.77 19.10
N HIS A 80 -29.65 2.31 17.85
CA HIS A 80 -30.32 1.10 17.41
C HIS A 80 -29.39 -0.11 17.55
N ASP A 81 -29.70 -0.99 18.51
CA ASP A 81 -28.95 -2.22 18.70
C ASP A 81 -29.51 -3.32 17.76
N ALA A 82 -28.77 -3.58 16.71
CA ALA A 82 -29.06 -4.65 15.74
C ALA A 82 -27.89 -5.67 15.71
N PRO A 83 -27.75 -6.52 16.74
CA PRO A 83 -26.57 -7.36 16.92
C PRO A 83 -26.33 -8.38 15.79
N ARG A 84 -27.37 -8.77 15.06
CA ARG A 84 -27.24 -9.65 13.87
C ARG A 84 -26.65 -8.89 12.70
N THR A 85 -27.18 -7.72 12.42
CA THR A 85 -26.71 -6.85 11.32
C THR A 85 -25.28 -6.39 11.56
N ASP A 86 -24.94 -6.02 12.81
CA ASP A 86 -23.58 -5.62 13.20
C ASP A 86 -22.56 -6.72 12.94
N ARG A 87 -22.90 -7.96 13.32
CA ARG A 87 -22.04 -9.12 13.07
C ARG A 87 -21.89 -9.40 11.57
N LEU A 88 -22.97 -9.25 10.82
CA LEU A 88 -22.95 -9.45 9.37
C LEU A 88 -22.08 -8.41 8.68
N VAL A 89 -22.29 -7.11 8.95
CA VAL A 89 -21.50 -6.01 8.38
C VAL A 89 -20.03 -6.17 8.73
N ARG A 90 -19.72 -6.45 10.00
CA ARG A 90 -18.32 -6.66 10.42
C ARG A 90 -17.69 -7.85 9.72
N ARG A 91 -18.39 -8.99 9.58
CA ARG A 91 -17.86 -10.18 8.89
C ARG A 91 -17.68 -9.92 7.39
N ALA A 92 -18.64 -9.26 6.76
CA ALA A 92 -18.55 -8.89 5.35
C ALA A 92 -17.37 -7.92 5.09
N THR A 93 -17.25 -6.87 5.90
CA THR A 93 -16.11 -5.95 5.83
C THR A 93 -14.79 -6.69 6.02
N LEU A 94 -14.67 -7.53 7.05
CA LEU A 94 -13.46 -8.30 7.30
C LEU A 94 -13.13 -9.25 6.13
N GLY A 95 -14.12 -9.97 5.60
CA GLY A 95 -13.92 -10.90 4.48
C GLY A 95 -13.47 -10.20 3.21
N LEU A 96 -14.11 -9.07 2.85
CA LEU A 96 -13.72 -8.27 1.68
C LEU A 96 -12.31 -7.67 1.83
N LEU A 97 -11.97 -7.17 3.02
CA LEU A 97 -10.64 -6.63 3.28
C LEU A 97 -9.56 -7.71 3.31
N LEU A 98 -9.85 -8.91 3.81
CA LEU A 98 -8.91 -10.04 3.73
C LEU A 98 -8.65 -10.44 2.29
N LEU A 99 -9.69 -10.46 1.44
CA LEU A 99 -9.52 -10.71 0.01
C LEU A 99 -8.70 -9.61 -0.66
N SER A 100 -8.98 -8.33 -0.34
CA SER A 100 -8.20 -7.20 -0.83
C SER A 100 -6.74 -7.27 -0.38
N PHE A 101 -6.49 -7.61 0.88
CA PHE A 101 -5.13 -7.78 1.41
C PHE A 101 -4.37 -8.91 0.72
N ALA A 102 -5.04 -10.05 0.49
CA ALA A 102 -4.46 -11.18 -0.24
C ALA A 102 -4.13 -10.80 -1.70
N ALA A 103 -5.03 -10.08 -2.38
CA ALA A 103 -4.78 -9.59 -3.74
C ALA A 103 -3.64 -8.57 -3.80
N LEU A 104 -3.56 -7.67 -2.82
CA LEU A 104 -2.47 -6.70 -2.73
C LEU A 104 -1.13 -7.40 -2.41
N THR A 105 -1.14 -8.39 -1.52
CA THR A 105 0.04 -9.23 -1.25
C THR A 105 0.49 -9.98 -2.51
N LEU A 106 -0.46 -10.53 -3.26
CA LEU A 106 -0.15 -11.17 -4.55
C LEU A 106 0.50 -10.17 -5.52
N CYS A 107 -0.05 -8.96 -5.63
CA CYS A 107 0.53 -7.90 -6.46
C CYS A 107 1.98 -7.60 -6.08
N GLU A 108 2.27 -7.42 -4.79
CA GLU A 108 3.62 -7.15 -4.26
C GLU A 108 4.58 -8.32 -4.56
N VAL A 109 4.15 -9.56 -4.35
CA VAL A 109 4.95 -10.75 -4.63
C VAL A 109 5.25 -10.90 -6.13
N LEU A 110 4.25 -10.68 -6.98
CA LEU A 110 4.43 -10.72 -8.44
C LEU A 110 5.44 -9.66 -8.90
N ARG A 111 5.32 -8.43 -8.39
CA ARG A 111 6.26 -7.35 -8.69
C ARG A 111 7.68 -7.68 -8.19
N TRP A 112 7.80 -8.29 -7.02
CA TRP A 112 9.10 -8.75 -6.50
C TRP A 112 9.75 -9.78 -7.42
N ILE A 113 8.98 -10.77 -7.87
CA ILE A 113 9.47 -11.81 -8.80
C ILE A 113 9.94 -11.20 -10.12
N VAL A 114 9.16 -10.26 -10.69
CA VAL A 114 9.49 -9.61 -11.96
C VAL A 114 10.71 -8.70 -11.83
N ALA A 115 10.75 -7.89 -10.76
CA ALA A 115 11.81 -6.92 -10.54
C ALA A 115 13.13 -7.56 -10.05
N GLY A 116 13.09 -8.76 -9.46
CA GLY A 116 14.24 -9.39 -8.78
C GLY A 116 14.69 -8.63 -7.52
N ARG A 117 13.89 -7.67 -7.04
CA ARG A 117 14.17 -6.78 -5.90
C ARG A 117 12.89 -6.42 -5.16
N ALA A 118 13.03 -5.91 -3.93
CA ALA A 118 11.88 -5.40 -3.19
C ALA A 118 11.19 -4.28 -4.00
N PRO A 119 9.84 -4.31 -4.12
CA PRO A 119 9.07 -3.35 -4.91
C PRO A 119 8.84 -2.05 -4.13
N VAL A 120 9.89 -1.26 -3.93
CA VAL A 120 9.89 0.00 -3.15
C VAL A 120 10.66 1.13 -3.84
N ALA A 121 10.87 1.02 -5.14
CA ALA A 121 11.79 1.90 -5.85
C ALA A 121 11.14 3.13 -6.49
N ASN A 122 9.85 3.15 -6.69
CA ASN A 122 9.12 4.29 -7.26
C ASN A 122 7.87 4.62 -6.44
N GLY A 123 7.25 5.77 -6.75
CA GLY A 123 6.07 6.24 -6.05
C GLY A 123 4.88 5.28 -6.12
N TYR A 124 4.70 4.58 -7.25
CA TYR A 124 3.63 3.58 -7.39
C TYR A 124 3.83 2.42 -6.40
N GLU A 125 5.02 1.85 -6.34
CA GLU A 125 5.37 0.74 -5.45
C GLU A 125 5.25 1.15 -3.97
N THR A 126 5.68 2.36 -3.62
CA THR A 126 5.56 2.86 -2.24
C THR A 126 4.10 3.07 -1.83
N MET A 127 3.22 3.52 -2.73
CA MET A 127 1.78 3.64 -2.43
C MET A 127 1.11 2.28 -2.22
N LEU A 128 1.48 1.26 -3.00
CA LEU A 128 1.01 -0.11 -2.77
C LEU A 128 1.45 -0.62 -1.39
N LEU A 129 2.72 -0.41 -1.04
CA LEU A 129 3.29 -0.85 0.24
C LEU A 129 2.63 -0.15 1.44
N ILE A 130 2.39 1.17 1.37
CA ILE A 130 1.67 1.89 2.43
C ILE A 130 0.24 1.34 2.57
N ALA A 131 -0.44 1.10 1.47
CA ALA A 131 -1.78 0.52 1.46
C ALA A 131 -1.80 -0.87 2.12
N TRP A 132 -0.77 -1.69 1.85
CA TRP A 132 -0.59 -3.00 2.45
C TRP A 132 -0.36 -2.93 3.96
N PHE A 133 0.58 -2.09 4.43
CA PHE A 133 0.81 -1.88 5.86
C PHE A 133 -0.43 -1.34 6.58
N THR A 134 -1.17 -0.45 5.94
CA THR A 134 -2.41 0.12 6.49
C THR A 134 -3.44 -0.97 6.78
N LEU A 135 -3.66 -1.90 5.84
CA LEU A 135 -4.56 -3.04 6.05
C LEU A 135 -4.02 -3.98 7.14
N LEU A 136 -2.73 -4.27 7.13
CA LEU A 136 -2.09 -5.12 8.15
C LEU A 136 -2.34 -4.59 9.56
N PHE A 137 -2.08 -3.29 9.79
CA PHE A 137 -2.28 -2.67 11.10
C PHE A 137 -3.75 -2.57 11.46
N ALA A 138 -4.64 -2.34 10.48
CA ALA A 138 -6.07 -2.35 10.70
C ALA A 138 -6.58 -3.73 11.13
N PHE A 139 -6.04 -4.83 10.60
CA PHE A 139 -6.38 -6.19 11.06
C PHE A 139 -5.89 -6.46 12.49
N VAL A 140 -4.66 -6.06 12.80
CA VAL A 140 -4.11 -6.22 14.14
C VAL A 140 -4.96 -5.46 15.17
N ALA A 141 -5.20 -4.18 14.93
CA ALA A 141 -5.99 -3.31 15.81
C ALA A 141 -7.49 -3.69 15.83
N GLY A 142 -8.02 -4.16 14.71
CA GLY A 142 -9.43 -4.52 14.52
C GLY A 142 -9.91 -5.69 15.41
N ARG A 143 -8.97 -6.46 15.98
CA ARG A 143 -9.29 -7.47 17.00
C ARG A 143 -9.85 -6.83 18.26
N ARG A 144 -9.28 -5.71 18.70
CA ARG A 144 -9.68 -4.98 19.91
C ARG A 144 -10.60 -3.79 19.58
N PHE A 145 -10.36 -3.11 18.48
CA PHE A 145 -11.07 -1.91 18.04
C PHE A 145 -11.70 -2.13 16.67
N PRO A 146 -12.95 -2.62 16.57
CA PRO A 146 -13.57 -2.92 15.28
C PRO A 146 -13.62 -1.76 14.28
N ILE A 147 -13.59 -0.52 14.75
CA ILE A 147 -13.55 0.69 13.91
C ILE A 147 -12.23 0.84 13.12
N ALA A 148 -11.17 0.14 13.52
CA ALA A 148 -9.92 0.14 12.77
C ALA A 148 -10.06 -0.48 11.37
N LEU A 149 -11.01 -1.41 11.17
CA LEU A 149 -11.24 -2.04 9.86
C LEU A 149 -11.73 -1.04 8.80
N PRO A 150 -12.82 -0.26 9.01
CA PRO A 150 -13.21 0.77 8.05
C PRO A 150 -12.15 1.87 7.90
N PHE A 151 -11.39 2.20 8.94
CA PHE A 151 -10.28 3.14 8.83
C PHE A 151 -9.19 2.62 7.91
N GLY A 152 -8.75 1.38 8.12
CA GLY A 152 -7.76 0.75 7.27
C GLY A 152 -8.22 0.64 5.81
N ALA A 153 -9.49 0.31 5.59
CA ALA A 153 -10.07 0.27 4.25
C ALA A 153 -9.99 1.63 3.55
N LEU A 154 -10.43 2.71 4.22
CA LEU A 154 -10.43 4.05 3.66
C LEU A 154 -9.01 4.54 3.34
N ILE A 155 -8.10 4.43 4.29
CA ILE A 155 -6.71 4.90 4.12
C ILE A 155 -5.98 4.07 3.07
N SER A 156 -6.11 2.74 3.09
CA SER A 156 -5.55 1.87 2.05
C SER A 156 -6.11 2.22 0.68
N GLY A 157 -7.44 2.36 0.57
CA GLY A 157 -8.10 2.76 -0.68
C GLY A 157 -7.65 4.13 -1.17
N PHE A 158 -7.41 5.09 -0.27
CA PHE A 158 -6.90 6.41 -0.62
C PHE A 158 -5.47 6.35 -1.18
N PHE A 159 -4.55 5.60 -0.58
CA PHE A 159 -3.20 5.44 -1.13
C PHE A 159 -3.21 4.76 -2.50
N LEU A 160 -4.06 3.74 -2.68
CA LEU A 160 -4.24 3.09 -3.98
C LEU A 160 -4.87 4.04 -5.01
N LEU A 161 -5.79 4.92 -4.62
CA LEU A 161 -6.33 5.97 -5.48
C LEU A 161 -5.24 6.95 -5.90
N VAL A 162 -4.38 7.39 -4.97
CA VAL A 162 -3.25 8.27 -5.27
C VAL A 162 -2.30 7.61 -6.27
N SER A 163 -2.00 6.31 -6.12
CA SER A 163 -1.18 5.58 -7.09
C SER A 163 -1.79 5.54 -8.49
N HIS A 164 -3.13 5.56 -8.58
CA HIS A 164 -3.85 5.56 -9.86
C HIS A 164 -3.91 6.95 -10.50
N LEU A 165 -4.14 8.02 -9.70
CA LEU A 165 -4.36 9.39 -10.20
C LEU A 165 -3.08 10.19 -10.43
N ALA A 166 -2.05 9.97 -9.64
CA ALA A 166 -0.90 10.86 -9.52
C ALA A 166 0.17 10.69 -10.61
N LEU A 167 -0.18 10.24 -11.81
CA LEU A 167 0.78 10.03 -12.92
C LEU A 167 1.95 9.11 -12.52
N MET A 168 1.74 8.25 -11.53
CA MET A 168 2.74 7.31 -11.08
C MET A 168 2.85 6.17 -12.09
N ASP A 169 4.06 5.96 -12.59
CA ASP A 169 4.32 4.91 -13.58
C ASP A 169 4.28 3.52 -12.94
N PRO A 170 3.33 2.64 -13.32
CA PRO A 170 3.27 1.27 -12.79
C PRO A 170 4.33 0.34 -13.39
N ARG A 171 5.07 0.79 -14.42
CA ARG A 171 6.08 -0.05 -15.09
C ARG A 171 7.23 -0.39 -14.16
N ILE A 172 7.70 -1.62 -14.26
CA ILE A 172 8.89 -2.09 -13.56
C ILE A 172 10.10 -1.77 -14.45
N THR A 173 10.90 -0.80 -14.03
CA THR A 173 12.08 -0.35 -14.78
C THR A 173 13.37 -0.76 -14.07
N PRO A 174 14.49 -0.98 -14.82
CA PRO A 174 15.78 -1.15 -14.23
C PRO A 174 16.17 0.07 -13.37
N LEU A 175 16.81 -0.17 -12.25
CA LEU A 175 17.29 0.88 -11.35
C LEU A 175 18.76 1.20 -11.60
N MET A 176 19.14 2.44 -11.33
CA MET A 176 20.55 2.79 -11.17
C MET A 176 21.14 1.98 -10.00
N PRO A 177 22.40 1.54 -10.08
CA PRO A 177 23.02 0.65 -9.07
C PRO A 177 22.91 1.18 -7.64
N VAL A 178 23.04 2.48 -7.44
CA VAL A 178 22.94 3.13 -6.12
C VAL A 178 21.55 2.97 -5.49
N LEU A 179 20.50 2.92 -6.31
CA LEU A 179 19.12 2.73 -5.86
C LEU A 179 18.75 1.25 -5.66
N GLY A 180 19.60 0.32 -6.10
CA GLY A 180 19.44 -1.12 -5.91
C GLY A 180 19.91 -1.64 -4.53
N SER A 181 20.26 -0.75 -3.62
CA SER A 181 20.79 -1.12 -2.29
C SER A 181 19.72 -1.75 -1.40
N PRO A 182 20.01 -2.90 -0.73
CA PRO A 182 19.14 -3.48 0.29
C PRO A 182 18.87 -2.53 1.46
N LEU A 183 19.84 -1.68 1.81
CA LEU A 183 19.70 -0.69 2.87
C LEU A 183 18.67 0.38 2.52
N LEU A 184 18.63 0.81 1.25
CA LEU A 184 17.58 1.72 0.76
C LEU A 184 16.20 1.06 0.83
N SER A 185 16.08 -0.20 0.41
CA SER A 185 14.82 -0.94 0.48
C SER A 185 14.32 -1.06 1.92
N LEU A 186 15.22 -1.31 2.88
CA LEU A 186 14.89 -1.34 4.29
C LEU A 186 14.43 0.05 4.78
N HIS A 187 15.18 1.10 4.47
CA HIS A 187 14.83 2.49 4.81
C HIS A 187 13.42 2.83 4.34
N VAL A 188 13.15 2.65 3.05
CA VAL A 188 11.85 2.98 2.45
C VAL A 188 10.74 2.15 3.10
N SER A 189 10.93 0.86 3.33
CA SER A 189 9.92 0.01 3.96
C SER A 189 9.57 0.48 5.38
N VAL A 190 10.56 0.86 6.19
CA VAL A 190 10.36 1.36 7.56
C VAL A 190 9.67 2.72 7.55
N ILE A 191 10.03 3.63 6.64
CA ILE A 191 9.37 4.93 6.48
C ILE A 191 7.90 4.74 6.03
N MET A 192 7.63 3.85 5.07
CA MET A 192 6.26 3.58 4.60
C MET A 192 5.39 2.97 5.70
N MET A 193 5.98 2.11 6.53
CA MET A 193 5.31 1.58 7.73
C MET A 193 4.93 2.69 8.71
N ALA A 194 5.84 3.64 8.97
CA ALA A 194 5.58 4.79 9.83
C ALA A 194 4.43 5.65 9.27
N TYR A 195 4.44 5.96 7.98
CA TYR A 195 3.40 6.77 7.35
C TYR A 195 2.03 6.06 7.32
N ALA A 196 1.98 4.74 7.19
CA ALA A 196 0.74 3.98 7.33
C ALA A 196 0.14 4.15 8.74
N LEU A 197 0.96 4.03 9.78
CA LEU A 197 0.55 4.21 11.17
C LEU A 197 0.12 5.66 11.46
N LEU A 198 0.85 6.67 10.97
CA LEU A 198 0.48 8.08 11.11
C LEU A 198 -0.84 8.40 10.41
N SER A 199 -1.09 7.80 9.24
CA SER A 199 -2.36 7.98 8.51
C SER A 199 -3.54 7.37 9.28
N LEU A 200 -3.35 6.23 9.94
CA LEU A 200 -4.36 5.64 10.84
C LEU A 200 -4.57 6.50 12.09
N THR A 201 -3.51 7.10 12.64
CA THR A 201 -3.62 8.09 13.73
C THR A 201 -4.44 9.31 13.30
N PHE A 202 -4.18 9.83 12.10
CA PHE A 202 -4.90 10.97 11.54
C PHE A 202 -6.42 10.72 11.42
N ILE A 203 -6.83 9.57 10.88
CA ILE A 203 -8.27 9.26 10.74
C ILE A 203 -8.94 9.03 12.09
N CYS A 204 -8.23 8.54 13.11
CA CYS A 204 -8.73 8.47 14.48
C CYS A 204 -9.01 9.88 15.02
N ALA A 205 -8.06 10.82 14.86
CA ALA A 205 -8.20 12.20 15.30
C ALA A 205 -9.36 12.90 14.58
N LEU A 206 -9.45 12.76 13.25
CA LEU A 206 -10.55 13.33 12.46
C LEU A 206 -11.91 12.79 12.92
N THR A 207 -12.01 11.49 13.19
CA THR A 207 -13.25 10.88 13.70
C THR A 207 -13.60 11.37 15.10
N ALA A 208 -12.62 11.57 15.97
CA ALA A 208 -12.82 12.13 17.30
C ALA A 208 -13.37 13.57 17.22
N LEU A 209 -12.81 14.41 16.35
CA LEU A 209 -13.33 15.77 16.10
C LEU A 209 -14.77 15.77 15.58
N LEU A 210 -15.08 14.88 14.64
CA LEU A 210 -16.46 14.73 14.13
C LEU A 210 -17.43 14.28 15.24
N LEU A 211 -17.03 13.32 16.07
CA LEU A 211 -17.84 12.87 17.20
C LEU A 211 -18.03 13.96 18.25
N ALA A 212 -17.02 14.77 18.54
CA ALA A 212 -17.13 15.92 19.44
C ALA A 212 -18.14 16.96 18.91
N ALA A 213 -18.16 17.19 17.59
CA ALA A 213 -19.09 18.12 16.97
C ALA A 213 -20.55 17.62 16.98
N ILE A 214 -20.76 16.33 16.75
CA ILE A 214 -22.10 15.70 16.60
C ILE A 214 -22.65 15.23 17.96
N GLY A 215 -21.76 14.80 18.87
CA GLY A 215 -22.09 14.07 20.09
C GLY A 215 -22.64 14.91 21.24
N ARG A 216 -22.95 16.19 21.01
CA ARG A 216 -23.46 17.14 22.05
C ARG A 216 -24.74 16.68 22.76
N ARG A 217 -25.47 15.72 22.19
CA ARG A 217 -26.74 15.21 22.74
C ARG A 217 -26.57 14.10 23.78
N ASP A 218 -25.40 13.47 23.89
CA ASP A 218 -25.10 12.41 24.85
C ASP A 218 -23.61 12.48 25.25
N PRO A 219 -23.26 13.34 26.21
CA PRO A 219 -21.87 13.65 26.59
C PRO A 219 -21.12 12.42 27.12
N GLU A 220 -21.74 11.57 27.94
CA GLU A 220 -21.07 10.42 28.58
C GLU A 220 -20.64 9.39 27.55
N ARG A 221 -21.54 8.97 26.66
CA ARG A 221 -21.20 8.04 25.59
C ARG A 221 -20.21 8.62 24.59
N THR A 222 -20.27 9.91 24.35
CA THR A 222 -19.30 10.59 23.48
C THR A 222 -17.92 10.53 24.10
N ALA A 223 -17.81 10.77 25.41
CA ALA A 223 -16.55 10.70 26.16
C ALA A 223 -15.93 9.29 26.08
N GLU A 224 -16.70 8.22 26.37
CA GLU A 224 -16.21 6.84 26.29
C GLU A 224 -15.67 6.49 24.89
N ARG A 225 -16.33 6.97 23.83
CA ARG A 225 -15.91 6.74 22.45
C ARG A 225 -14.67 7.53 22.07
N MET A 226 -14.58 8.76 22.55
CA MET A 226 -13.38 9.57 22.39
C MET A 226 -12.18 8.93 23.08
N ASP A 227 -12.37 8.37 24.28
CA ASP A 227 -11.31 7.63 24.98
C ASP A 227 -10.88 6.39 24.20
N ALA A 228 -11.82 5.63 23.62
CA ALA A 228 -11.50 4.49 22.77
C ALA A 228 -10.71 4.90 21.51
N LEU A 229 -11.09 6.01 20.87
CA LEU A 229 -10.36 6.55 19.70
C LEU A 229 -8.99 7.10 20.10
N ARG A 230 -8.89 7.73 21.27
CA ARG A 230 -7.61 8.18 21.84
C ARG A 230 -6.67 7.00 22.06
N LEU A 231 -7.13 5.94 22.72
CA LEU A 231 -6.33 4.73 22.93
C LEU A 231 -5.88 4.09 21.60
N LEU A 232 -6.78 4.01 20.62
CA LEU A 232 -6.47 3.50 19.28
C LEU A 232 -5.45 4.40 18.58
N SER A 233 -5.61 5.72 18.67
CA SER A 233 -4.66 6.69 18.13
C SER A 233 -3.27 6.53 18.74
N LEU A 234 -3.16 6.38 20.06
CA LEU A 234 -1.89 6.16 20.74
C LEU A 234 -1.25 4.80 20.36
N LEU A 235 -2.08 3.77 20.17
CA LEU A 235 -1.62 2.45 19.69
C LEU A 235 -0.92 2.54 18.33
N PHE A 236 -1.35 3.45 17.47
CA PHE A 236 -0.71 3.70 16.19
C PHE A 236 0.44 4.71 16.29
N LEU A 237 0.28 5.75 17.10
CA LEU A 237 1.23 6.87 17.16
C LEU A 237 2.58 6.49 17.77
N TYR A 238 2.61 5.74 18.89
CA TYR A 238 3.88 5.34 19.50
C TYR A 238 4.76 4.51 18.56
N PRO A 239 4.28 3.41 17.96
CA PRO A 239 5.12 2.69 17.00
C PRO A 239 5.42 3.49 15.73
N ALA A 240 4.54 4.41 15.32
CA ALA A 240 4.81 5.30 14.19
C ALA A 240 6.04 6.19 14.44
N LEU A 241 6.13 6.80 15.62
CA LEU A 241 7.29 7.63 15.97
C LEU A 241 8.57 6.82 16.05
N VAL A 242 8.52 5.66 16.68
CA VAL A 242 9.68 4.77 16.76
C VAL A 242 10.16 4.36 15.37
N THR A 243 9.24 3.90 14.52
CA THR A 243 9.59 3.47 13.15
C THR A 243 10.04 4.63 12.28
N LEU A 244 9.44 5.83 12.41
CA LEU A 244 9.86 7.02 11.69
C LEU A 244 11.29 7.43 12.10
N GLY A 245 11.59 7.48 13.40
CA GLY A 245 12.93 7.76 13.90
C GLY A 245 13.96 6.75 13.39
N VAL A 246 13.69 5.45 13.53
CA VAL A 246 14.56 4.39 12.99
C VAL A 246 14.73 4.54 11.48
N GLY A 247 13.65 4.82 10.74
CA GLY A 247 13.69 5.05 9.31
C GLY A 247 14.60 6.21 8.92
N ILE A 248 14.52 7.35 9.62
CA ILE A 248 15.41 8.51 9.40
C ILE A 248 16.87 8.11 9.59
N PHE A 249 17.21 7.39 10.68
CA PHE A 249 18.57 6.94 10.92
C PHE A 249 19.09 5.97 9.86
N VAL A 250 18.29 4.98 9.46
CA VAL A 250 18.66 4.04 8.38
C VAL A 250 18.87 4.78 7.07
N GLY A 251 18.05 5.80 6.78
CA GLY A 251 18.19 6.66 5.62
C GLY A 251 19.48 7.47 5.64
N ALA A 252 19.84 8.04 6.79
CA ALA A 252 21.09 8.76 6.96
C ALA A 252 22.33 7.86 6.73
N ILE A 253 22.31 6.62 7.25
CA ILE A 253 23.38 5.65 6.99
C ILE A 253 23.48 5.34 5.50
N TRP A 254 22.35 5.09 4.84
CA TRP A 254 22.33 4.86 3.39
C TRP A 254 22.85 6.06 2.60
N ALA A 255 22.47 7.29 2.98
CA ALA A 255 22.91 8.51 2.34
C ALA A 255 24.43 8.68 2.45
N ASN A 256 25.01 8.40 3.62
CA ASN A 256 26.46 8.45 3.80
C ASN A 256 27.21 7.41 2.95
N VAL A 257 26.69 6.17 2.86
CA VAL A 257 27.29 5.13 2.00
C VAL A 257 27.18 5.47 0.52
N SER A 258 26.10 6.12 0.09
CA SER A 258 25.80 6.40 -1.32
C SER A 258 26.37 7.74 -1.81
N TRP A 259 26.39 8.76 -0.95
CA TRP A 259 26.71 10.16 -1.30
C TRP A 259 27.85 10.74 -0.45
N GLY A 260 28.33 10.05 0.59
CA GLY A 260 29.39 10.51 1.48
C GLY A 260 28.93 11.51 2.56
N THR A 261 27.63 11.76 2.69
CA THR A 261 27.05 12.65 3.71
C THR A 261 25.85 12.02 4.36
N TYR A 262 25.71 12.14 5.69
CA TYR A 262 24.57 11.59 6.42
C TYR A 262 23.29 12.40 6.22
N TRP A 263 23.41 13.68 5.90
CA TRP A 263 22.30 14.61 5.82
C TRP A 263 22.59 15.74 4.85
N SER A 264 21.69 16.02 3.93
CA SER A 264 21.84 17.03 2.88
C SER A 264 20.79 18.13 2.91
N TRP A 265 19.86 18.08 3.86
CA TRP A 265 18.72 19.00 3.95
C TRP A 265 17.80 18.95 2.71
N ASP A 266 17.74 17.79 2.05
CA ASP A 266 16.80 17.65 0.96
C ASP A 266 15.34 17.73 1.47
N PRO A 267 14.36 18.00 0.60
CA PRO A 267 12.97 18.13 1.02
C PRO A 267 12.42 16.89 1.71
N LYS A 268 12.87 15.69 1.35
CA LYS A 268 12.38 14.42 1.96
C LYS A 268 12.90 14.27 3.39
N GLU A 269 14.18 14.52 3.60
CA GLU A 269 14.81 14.50 4.92
C GLU A 269 14.17 15.54 5.84
N THR A 270 14.04 16.78 5.34
CA THR A 270 13.47 17.90 6.09
C THR A 270 12.02 17.63 6.50
N TRP A 271 11.17 17.16 5.59
CA TRP A 271 9.78 16.86 5.91
C TRP A 271 9.63 15.65 6.83
N ALA A 272 10.49 14.63 6.72
CA ALA A 272 10.49 13.50 7.65
C ALA A 272 10.83 13.96 9.07
N LEU A 273 11.85 14.84 9.23
CA LEU A 273 12.23 15.41 10.52
C LEU A 273 11.11 16.30 11.10
N ILE A 274 10.51 17.19 10.29
CA ILE A 274 9.38 18.03 10.72
C ILE A 274 8.22 17.16 11.20
N THR A 275 7.88 16.14 10.43
CA THR A 275 6.81 15.20 10.80
C THR A 275 7.13 14.52 12.14
N PHE A 276 8.34 14.03 12.32
CA PHE A 276 8.79 13.43 13.56
C PHE A 276 8.66 14.39 14.74
N MET A 277 9.15 15.62 14.59
CA MET A 277 9.10 16.64 15.67
C MET A 277 7.66 17.03 16.04
N VAL A 278 6.79 17.25 15.06
CA VAL A 278 5.38 17.62 15.29
C VAL A 278 4.67 16.51 16.06
N TYR A 279 4.80 15.26 15.66
CA TYR A 279 4.15 14.15 16.36
C TYR A 279 4.82 13.82 17.70
N ALA A 280 6.11 14.06 17.86
CA ALA A 280 6.79 13.94 19.14
C ALA A 280 6.24 14.92 20.18
N VAL A 281 5.93 16.17 19.76
CA VAL A 281 5.26 17.16 20.63
C VAL A 281 3.85 16.70 21.02
N VAL A 282 3.12 16.03 20.12
CA VAL A 282 1.76 15.51 20.44
C VAL A 282 1.81 14.40 21.49
N VAL A 283 2.90 13.64 21.55
CA VAL A 283 3.07 12.54 22.52
C VAL A 283 3.53 13.04 23.88
N HIS A 284 4.25 14.15 23.93
CA HIS A 284 4.80 14.73 25.17
C HIS A 284 3.74 15.51 25.93
#